data_d41f8cd541482ea411733ceff6318d43
#
_entry.id   d41f8cd541482ea411733ceff6318d43
#
_cell.length_a   1.000
_cell.length_b   1.000
_cell.length_c   1.000
_cell.angle_alpha   90.00
_cell.angle_beta   90.00
_cell.angle_gamma   90.00
#
_symmetry.space_group_name_H-M   'P 1'
#
loop_
_entity.id
_entity.type
_entity.pdbx_description
1 polymer ?
#
loop_
_entity_poly.entity_id
_entity_poly.type
_entity_poly.pdbx_seq_one_letter_code
_entity_poly.pdbx_strand_id
1 'polypeptide(L)'
;MVKYFGDIRPLAGGLKKEEWRHPEPEVGALLRALGKRHEPLEKRLWEGNQLSSTIIILVNGRSIDFLNGIETPLRPDDIVDVFPVEAGG
;
A
#
# COMPACT_ATOMS: atom_id res chain seq x y z
N MET A 1 -2.47 -10.77 -0.41
CA MET A 1 -2.08 -10.41 0.96
C MET A 1 -1.41 -9.06 0.99
N VAL A 2 -1.72 -8.24 1.98
CA VAL A 2 -1.07 -6.95 2.19
C VAL A 2 -0.21 -7.05 3.45
N LYS A 3 1.01 -6.53 3.38
CA LYS A 3 1.91 -6.48 4.53
C LYS A 3 2.23 -5.03 4.86
N TYR A 4 2.22 -4.71 6.14
CA TYR A 4 2.48 -3.37 6.64
C TYR A 4 3.78 -3.34 7.44
N PHE A 5 4.57 -2.30 7.25
CA PHE A 5 5.89 -2.18 7.87
C PHE A 5 6.06 -0.85 8.60
N GLY A 6 6.92 -0.87 9.62
CA GLY A 6 7.30 0.32 10.36
C GLY A 6 6.11 1.07 10.94
N ASP A 7 6.11 2.39 10.82
CA ASP A 7 5.07 3.26 11.37
C ASP A 7 3.76 3.21 10.58
N ILE A 8 3.71 2.43 9.50
CA ILE A 8 2.46 2.15 8.79
C ILE A 8 1.58 1.21 9.60
N ARG A 9 2.17 0.29 10.37
CA ARG A 9 1.41 -0.71 11.14
C ARG A 9 0.34 -0.11 12.07
N PRO A 10 0.66 0.88 12.90
CA PRO A 10 -0.37 1.48 13.76
C PRO A 10 -1.53 2.09 12.98
N LEU A 11 -1.25 2.57 11.77
CA LEU A 11 -2.27 3.19 10.92
C LEU A 11 -3.21 2.15 10.30
N ALA A 12 -2.78 0.90 10.25
CA ALA A 12 -3.54 -0.23 9.72
C ALA A 12 -4.07 -1.11 10.86
N GLY A 13 -4.49 -0.50 11.95
CA GLY A 13 -5.05 -1.23 13.09
C GLY A 13 -4.03 -2.05 13.87
N GLY A 14 -2.73 -1.76 13.72
CA GLY A 14 -1.67 -2.51 14.37
C GLY A 14 -1.31 -3.81 13.66
N LEU A 15 -1.90 -4.08 12.51
CA LEU A 15 -1.65 -5.32 11.77
C LEU A 15 -0.27 -5.32 11.13
N LYS A 16 0.36 -6.49 11.12
CA LYS A 16 1.59 -6.71 10.36
C LYS A 16 1.26 -7.18 8.95
N LYS A 17 0.14 -7.89 8.81
CA LYS A 17 -0.33 -8.38 7.52
C LYS A 17 -1.83 -8.53 7.55
N GLU A 18 -2.43 -8.52 6.37
CA GLU A 18 -3.86 -8.61 6.22
C GLU A 18 -4.18 -9.39 4.97
N GLU A 19 -5.04 -10.42 5.10
CA GLU A 19 -5.54 -11.15 3.94
C GLU A 19 -6.47 -10.23 3.18
N TRP A 20 -6.26 -10.14 1.87
CA TRP A 20 -7.11 -9.33 1.01
C TRP A 20 -7.75 -10.25 -0.02
N ARG A 21 -9.04 -10.49 0.13
CA ARG A 21 -9.77 -11.47 -0.68
C ARG A 21 -10.60 -10.85 -1.79
N HIS A 22 -10.70 -9.55 -1.81
CA HIS A 22 -11.45 -8.86 -2.85
C HIS A 22 -10.50 -8.50 -3.97
N PRO A 23 -10.73 -9.02 -5.19
CA PRO A 23 -9.83 -8.71 -6.28
C PRO A 23 -9.96 -7.23 -6.67
N GLU A 24 -8.91 -6.50 -6.43
CA GLU A 24 -8.80 -5.13 -6.93
C GLU A 24 -7.99 -5.19 -8.23
N PRO A 25 -8.39 -4.45 -9.26
CA PRO A 25 -7.75 -4.59 -10.57
C PRO A 25 -6.32 -4.05 -10.59
N GLU A 26 -6.01 -3.09 -9.71
CA GLU A 26 -4.70 -2.46 -9.71
C GLU A 26 -4.34 -1.90 -8.33
N VAL A 27 -3.07 -1.56 -8.17
CA VAL A 27 -2.52 -1.07 -6.89
C VAL A 27 -3.31 0.12 -6.35
N GLY A 28 -3.59 1.12 -7.20
CA GLY A 28 -4.34 2.30 -6.75
C GLY A 28 -5.69 1.97 -6.15
N ALA A 29 -6.42 1.06 -6.78
CA ALA A 29 -7.73 0.62 -6.29
C ALA A 29 -7.58 -0.08 -4.93
N LEU A 30 -6.56 -0.94 -4.80
CA LEU A 30 -6.29 -1.61 -3.53
C LEU A 30 -5.98 -0.60 -2.43
N LEU A 31 -5.09 0.37 -2.70
CA LEU A 31 -4.71 1.37 -1.71
C LEU A 31 -5.91 2.20 -1.27
N ARG A 32 -6.81 2.53 -2.18
CA ARG A 32 -8.03 3.27 -1.82
C ARG A 32 -8.94 2.43 -0.95
N ALA A 33 -9.05 1.14 -1.24
CA ALA A 33 -9.84 0.21 -0.42
C ALA A 33 -9.24 0.06 0.98
N LEU A 34 -7.91 -0.01 1.08
CA LEU A 34 -7.22 -0.07 2.36
C LEU A 34 -7.47 1.21 3.18
N GLY A 35 -7.46 2.36 2.53
CA GLY A 35 -7.74 3.63 3.18
C GLY A 35 -9.15 3.74 3.72
N LYS A 36 -10.13 3.14 3.04
CA LYS A 36 -11.50 3.09 3.53
C LYS A 36 -11.63 2.18 4.75
N ARG A 37 -10.87 1.10 4.77
CA ARG A 37 -10.87 0.15 5.87
C ARG A 37 -10.11 0.68 7.09
N HIS A 38 -9.03 1.40 6.85
CA HIS A 38 -8.16 1.96 7.88
C HIS A 38 -8.02 3.46 7.64
N GLU A 39 -8.93 4.22 8.22
CA GLU A 39 -8.99 5.67 7.98
C GLU A 39 -7.68 6.41 8.26
N PRO A 40 -6.93 6.11 9.34
CA PRO A 40 -5.65 6.78 9.54
C PRO A 40 -4.64 6.52 8.43
N LEU A 41 -4.73 5.35 7.79
CA LEU A 41 -3.85 4.99 6.68
C LEU A 41 -4.15 5.84 5.44
N GLU A 42 -5.42 6.18 5.21
CA GLU A 42 -5.82 7.00 4.07
C GLU A 42 -5.03 8.30 3.99
N LYS A 43 -4.91 8.98 5.11
CA LYS A 43 -4.21 10.27 5.17
C LYS A 43 -2.72 10.12 4.91
N ARG A 44 -2.15 8.98 5.25
CA ARG A 44 -0.73 8.71 5.08
C ARG A 44 -0.39 8.31 3.65
N LEU A 45 -1.33 7.65 2.96
CA LEU A 45 -1.09 7.12 1.61
C LEU A 45 -1.10 8.18 0.53
N TRP A 46 -1.92 9.22 0.67
CA TRP A 46 -2.19 10.12 -0.46
C TRP A 46 -1.78 11.56 -0.21
N GLU A 47 -1.26 12.18 -1.27
CA GLU A 47 -1.03 13.62 -1.36
C GLU A 47 -1.88 14.07 -2.55
N GLY A 48 -3.11 14.53 -2.27
CA GLY A 48 -4.07 14.79 -3.34
C GLY A 48 -4.43 13.51 -4.07
N ASN A 49 -4.22 13.48 -5.38
CA ASN A 49 -4.50 12.31 -6.21
C ASN A 49 -3.29 11.41 -6.42
N GLN A 50 -2.17 11.74 -5.79
CA GLN A 50 -0.93 11.01 -5.97
C GLN A 50 -0.57 10.25 -4.71
N LEU A 51 0.11 9.12 -4.90
CA LEU A 51 0.67 8.39 -3.76
C LEU A 51 1.70 9.28 -3.07
N SER A 52 1.64 9.31 -1.74
CA SER A 52 2.59 10.08 -0.94
C SER A 52 4.03 9.70 -1.28
N SER A 53 4.90 10.71 -1.40
CA SER A 53 6.33 10.48 -1.61
C SER A 53 7.00 9.82 -0.41
N THR A 54 6.29 9.71 0.73
CA THR A 54 6.80 9.09 1.95
C THR A 54 6.43 7.62 2.06
N ILE A 55 5.83 7.05 1.02
CA ILE A 55 5.38 5.66 0.99
C ILE A 55 6.06 4.92 -0.17
N ILE A 56 6.48 3.70 0.10
CA ILE A 56 6.99 2.77 -0.92
C ILE A 56 6.05 1.58 -0.98
N ILE A 57 5.63 1.23 -2.18
CA ILE A 57 4.79 0.06 -2.42
C ILE A 57 5.57 -0.95 -3.24
N LEU A 58 5.62 -2.19 -2.75
CA LEU A 58 6.19 -3.30 -3.51
C LEU A 58 5.09 -4.29 -3.88
N VAL A 59 5.15 -4.81 -5.07
CA VAL A 59 4.29 -5.92 -5.51
C VAL A 59 5.21 -7.11 -5.79
N ASN A 60 5.04 -8.16 -5.00
CA ASN A 60 5.91 -9.35 -5.08
C ASN A 60 7.39 -8.99 -5.02
N GLY A 61 7.72 -8.05 -4.15
CA GLY A 61 9.11 -7.61 -3.92
C GLY A 61 9.64 -6.55 -4.88
N ARG A 62 8.82 -6.09 -5.84
CA ARG A 62 9.24 -5.07 -6.81
C ARG A 62 8.53 -3.75 -6.55
N SER A 63 9.30 -2.68 -6.50
CA SER A 63 8.71 -1.35 -6.37
C SER A 63 7.83 -1.02 -7.56
N ILE A 64 6.65 -0.45 -7.30
CA ILE A 64 5.75 -0.02 -8.37
C ILE A 64 6.34 1.10 -9.22
N ASP A 65 7.37 1.80 -8.71
CA ASP A 65 8.08 2.82 -9.49
C ASP A 65 8.79 2.21 -10.70
N PHE A 66 9.12 0.93 -10.63
CA PHE A 66 9.71 0.20 -11.74
C PHE A 66 8.68 -0.61 -12.55
N LEU A 67 7.42 -0.45 -12.21
CA LEU A 67 6.29 -1.06 -12.88
C LEU A 67 5.43 0.06 -13.46
N ASN A 68 4.11 0.01 -13.26
CA ASN A 68 3.19 1.02 -13.78
C ASN A 68 2.64 1.94 -12.67
N GLY A 69 3.40 2.14 -11.57
CA GLY A 69 2.94 2.97 -10.47
C GLY A 69 1.62 2.47 -9.90
N ILE A 70 0.71 3.38 -9.57
CA ILE A 70 -0.59 2.98 -9.02
C ILE A 70 -1.49 2.27 -10.04
N GLU A 71 -1.11 2.27 -11.31
CA GLU A 71 -1.85 1.54 -12.36
C GLU A 71 -1.31 0.12 -12.55
N THR A 72 -0.34 -0.30 -11.74
CA THR A 72 0.18 -1.66 -11.79
C THR A 72 -0.95 -2.66 -11.54
N PRO A 73 -1.18 -3.59 -12.48
CA PRO A 73 -2.25 -4.58 -12.31
C PRO A 73 -1.92 -5.57 -11.21
N LEU A 74 -2.95 -6.01 -10.51
CA LEU A 74 -2.84 -6.96 -9.41
C LEU A 74 -3.60 -8.24 -9.72
N ARG A 75 -3.05 -9.35 -9.24
CA ARG A 75 -3.68 -10.67 -9.26
C ARG A 75 -4.05 -11.05 -7.82
N PRO A 76 -5.03 -11.94 -7.64
CA PRO A 76 -5.51 -12.27 -6.28
C PRO A 76 -4.45 -12.80 -5.31
N ASP A 77 -3.42 -13.47 -5.82
CA ASP A 77 -2.36 -14.05 -4.99
C ASP A 77 -1.12 -13.18 -4.85
N ASP A 78 -1.15 -11.96 -5.40
CA ASP A 78 -0.03 -11.04 -5.27
C ASP A 78 0.15 -10.60 -3.81
N ILE A 79 1.40 -10.34 -3.45
CA ILE A 79 1.75 -9.79 -2.14
C ILE A 79 2.11 -8.32 -2.32
N VAL A 80 1.39 -7.46 -1.61
CA VAL A 80 1.62 -6.02 -1.66
C VAL A 80 2.20 -5.59 -0.31
N ASP A 81 3.39 -5.01 -0.35
CA ASP A 81 4.06 -4.49 0.85
C ASP A 81 3.95 -2.98 0.89
N VAL A 82 3.56 -2.44 2.04
CA VAL A 82 3.45 -1.01 2.28
C VAL A 82 4.53 -0.60 3.26
N PHE A 83 5.49 0.18 2.80
CA PHE A 83 6.63 0.64 3.60
C PHE A 83 6.62 2.16 3.75
N PRO A 84 7.05 2.66 4.90
CA PRO A 84 7.38 4.08 5.01
C PRO A 84 8.77 4.33 4.43
N VAL A 85 8.96 5.49 3.79
CA VAL A 85 10.30 5.96 3.47
C VAL A 85 10.90 6.48 4.77
N GLU A 86 12.07 5.99 5.14
CA GLU A 86 12.71 6.46 6.35
C GLU A 86 13.34 7.83 6.13
N ALA A 87 12.92 8.79 6.96
CA ALA A 87 13.43 10.13 6.88
C ALA A 87 14.90 10.17 7.36
N GLY A 88 15.70 10.94 6.68
CA GLY A 88 17.07 11.20 7.06
C GLY A 88 18.00 10.02 6.90
N GLY A 89 17.59 9.05 6.09
CA GLY A 89 18.36 7.83 5.87
C GLY A 89 19.78 8.11 5.44
#